data_9bfbd64f916d425d361f41b68f38dffc
#
_entry.id   9bfbd64f916d425d361f41b68f38dffc
#
_cell.length_a   1.000
_cell.length_b   1.000
_cell.length_c   1.000
_cell.angle_alpha   90.00
_cell.angle_beta   90.00
_cell.angle_gamma   90.00
#
_symmetry.space_group_name_H-M   'P 1'
#
loop_
_entity.id
_entity.type
_entity.pdbx_description
1 polymer ?
#
loop_
_entity_poly.entity_id
_entity_poly.type
_entity_poly.pdbx_seq_one_letter_code
_entity_poly.pdbx_strand_id
1 'polypeptide(L)'
;MAEADWTYLNDGLDIATVDRGVTAGIARPPGGGSFLYAFNSLAAVDGAVALVANLASFAPMAKGGSIRGVVQRGPGGGPTGFSPFLFLCCQGNSVNDSAYLLGLSDDDPHRIVLRKGAVTVGLPNADGPGVLLKSAASFAQATWVHLRLDVIVNTNGDVVLKVFQNDLAAHALGTPPDWQPVSGMVEFIDDHLGINSGSQPLTSGRGGFGCSVKDVTRRSFFDHVELFRQV
;
A
#
# COMPACT_ATOMS: atom_id res chain seq x y z
N MET A 1 -14.93 1.93 -2.88
CA MET A 1 -15.47 0.69 -2.29
C MET A 1 -16.04 1.02 -0.91
N ALA A 2 -17.17 0.41 -0.54
CA ALA A 2 -17.78 0.61 0.78
C ALA A 2 -17.01 -0.17 1.87
N GLU A 3 -17.31 0.11 3.14
CA GLU A 3 -16.67 -0.59 4.27
C GLU A 3 -16.84 -2.11 4.22
N ALA A 4 -18.04 -2.58 3.84
CA ALA A 4 -18.35 -4.00 3.70
C ALA A 4 -17.53 -4.71 2.61
N ASP A 5 -16.87 -3.96 1.74
CA ASP A 5 -16.05 -4.51 0.66
C ASP A 5 -14.67 -5.00 1.12
N TRP A 6 -14.30 -4.73 2.38
CA TRP A 6 -12.99 -5.05 2.93
C TRP A 6 -13.09 -6.05 4.08
N THR A 7 -12.19 -7.02 4.08
CA THR A 7 -12.06 -8.02 5.15
C THR A 7 -10.59 -8.15 5.55
N TYR A 8 -10.33 -8.67 6.74
CA TYR A 8 -8.96 -8.93 7.16
C TYR A 8 -8.30 -9.99 6.30
N LEU A 9 -7.06 -9.75 5.92
CA LEU A 9 -6.17 -10.80 5.47
C LEU A 9 -5.77 -11.61 6.71
N ASN A 10 -5.83 -12.93 6.63
CA ASN A 10 -5.59 -13.80 7.77
C ASN A 10 -4.24 -13.53 8.46
N ASP A 11 -4.18 -13.86 9.73
CA ASP A 11 -2.99 -13.80 10.62
C ASP A 11 -2.54 -12.39 11.05
N GLY A 12 -3.37 -11.34 10.83
CA GLY A 12 -3.01 -9.97 11.20
C GLY A 12 -3.74 -9.38 12.40
N LEU A 13 -4.70 -10.11 13.00
CA LEU A 13 -5.63 -9.56 14.00
C LEU A 13 -5.01 -9.32 15.39
N ASP A 14 -4.01 -10.11 15.77
CA ASP A 14 -3.50 -10.11 17.14
C ASP A 14 -2.49 -8.99 17.40
N ILE A 15 -2.01 -8.31 16.39
CA ILE A 15 -0.95 -7.30 16.51
C ILE A 15 -1.42 -5.85 16.31
N ALA A 16 -2.58 -5.65 15.69
CA ALA A 16 -3.15 -4.32 15.54
C ALA A 16 -4.69 -4.36 15.40
N THR A 17 -5.33 -3.24 15.71
CA THR A 17 -6.75 -3.00 15.40
C THR A 17 -6.88 -2.05 14.22
N VAL A 18 -8.00 -2.16 13.52
CA VAL A 18 -8.39 -1.22 12.47
C VAL A 18 -9.66 -0.51 12.89
N ASP A 19 -9.53 0.76 13.27
CA ASP A 19 -10.67 1.63 13.50
C ASP A 19 -11.18 2.19 12.19
N ARG A 20 -12.50 2.22 12.04
CA ARG A 20 -13.19 2.68 10.84
C ARG A 20 -14.06 3.87 11.17
N GLY A 21 -13.99 4.93 10.36
CA GLY A 21 -14.78 6.13 10.53
C GLY A 21 -13.98 7.35 10.95
N VAL A 22 -14.54 8.19 11.82
CA VAL A 22 -13.89 9.44 12.25
C VAL A 22 -12.90 9.17 13.37
N THR A 23 -11.64 9.45 13.12
CA THR A 23 -10.60 9.42 14.18
C THR A 23 -10.37 10.83 14.70
N ALA A 24 -10.60 11.06 15.98
CA ALA A 24 -10.41 12.37 16.61
C ALA A 24 -8.93 12.80 16.56
N GLY A 25 -8.70 14.07 16.25
CA GLY A 25 -7.35 14.68 16.26
C GLY A 25 -6.51 14.44 15.01
N ILE A 26 -7.04 13.75 13.99
CA ILE A 26 -6.36 13.56 12.72
C ILE A 26 -6.93 14.51 11.67
N ALA A 27 -6.06 15.34 11.09
CA ALA A 27 -6.43 16.17 9.96
C ALA A 27 -6.70 15.30 8.73
N ARG A 28 -7.86 15.49 8.11
CA ARG A 28 -8.25 14.79 6.89
C ARG A 28 -7.37 15.21 5.71
N PRO A 29 -7.18 14.34 4.72
CA PRO A 29 -6.58 14.78 3.46
C PRO A 29 -7.47 15.82 2.77
N PRO A 30 -6.91 16.72 1.95
CA PRO A 30 -7.69 17.64 1.15
C PRO A 30 -8.78 16.91 0.34
N GLY A 31 -10.03 17.38 0.44
CA GLY A 31 -11.17 16.72 -0.20
C GLY A 31 -11.58 15.36 0.38
N GLY A 32 -10.97 14.93 1.47
CA GLY A 32 -11.29 13.67 2.14
C GLY A 32 -12.71 13.65 2.71
N GLY A 33 -13.35 12.49 2.61
CA GLY A 33 -14.70 12.24 3.10
C GLY A 33 -14.77 12.12 4.63
N SER A 34 -15.91 11.66 5.14
CA SER A 34 -16.14 11.41 6.57
C SER A 34 -15.60 10.06 7.04
N PHE A 35 -15.13 9.22 6.14
CA PHE A 35 -14.68 7.86 6.43
C PHE A 35 -13.15 7.73 6.30
N LEU A 36 -12.53 7.12 7.29
CA LEU A 36 -11.09 6.95 7.40
C LEU A 36 -10.80 5.58 8.02
N TYR A 37 -9.80 4.88 7.51
CA TYR A 37 -9.25 3.71 8.18
C TYR A 37 -8.02 4.12 8.99
N ALA A 38 -8.05 3.82 10.29
CA ALA A 38 -6.92 4.02 11.19
C ALA A 38 -6.43 2.68 11.71
N PHE A 39 -5.21 2.33 11.40
CA PHE A 39 -4.55 1.14 11.93
C PHE A 39 -3.79 1.51 13.20
N ASN A 40 -4.10 0.83 14.30
CA ASN A 40 -3.51 1.06 15.60
C ASN A 40 -2.78 -0.20 16.07
N SER A 41 -1.53 -0.10 16.43
CA SER A 41 -0.77 -1.23 16.97
C SER A 41 -1.26 -1.62 18.37
N LEU A 42 -1.33 -2.93 18.64
CA LEU A 42 -1.62 -3.50 19.94
C LEU A 42 -0.38 -4.05 20.64
N ALA A 43 0.66 -4.39 19.89
CA ALA A 43 1.86 -5.02 20.42
C ALA A 43 3.11 -4.53 19.71
N ALA A 44 4.24 -4.53 20.42
CA ALA A 44 5.57 -4.25 19.84
C ALA A 44 6.16 -5.52 19.23
N VAL A 45 5.56 -6.01 18.15
CA VAL A 45 6.00 -7.19 17.41
C VAL A 45 6.15 -6.86 15.93
N ASP A 46 7.14 -7.47 15.30
CA ASP A 46 7.30 -7.36 13.87
C ASP A 46 6.19 -8.12 13.14
N GLY A 47 5.52 -7.44 12.23
CA GLY A 47 4.45 -8.05 11.46
C GLY A 47 3.70 -7.05 10.60
N ALA A 48 2.56 -7.46 10.07
CA ALA A 48 1.66 -6.57 9.34
C ALA A 48 0.20 -6.90 9.63
N VAL A 49 -0.65 -5.89 9.55
CA VAL A 49 -2.11 -6.03 9.48
C VAL A 49 -2.57 -5.50 8.15
N ALA A 50 -3.39 -6.24 7.47
CA ALA A 50 -3.89 -5.86 6.16
C ALA A 50 -5.39 -6.16 6.01
N LEU A 51 -6.06 -5.29 5.26
CA LEU A 51 -7.40 -5.49 4.73
C LEU A 51 -7.29 -5.85 3.24
N VAL A 52 -8.06 -6.82 2.82
CA VAL A 52 -8.13 -7.29 1.46
C VAL A 52 -9.56 -7.16 0.96
N ALA A 53 -9.73 -6.92 -0.34
CA ALA A 53 -11.05 -6.84 -0.93
C ALA A 53 -11.85 -8.13 -0.69
N ASN A 54 -13.08 -7.98 -0.22
CA ASN A 54 -13.99 -9.09 0.03
C ASN A 54 -14.29 -9.83 -1.30
N LEU A 55 -14.18 -11.14 -1.29
CA LEU A 55 -14.43 -11.98 -2.48
C LEU A 55 -15.84 -11.83 -3.04
N ALA A 56 -16.83 -11.50 -2.21
CA ALA A 56 -18.19 -11.25 -2.66
C ALA A 56 -18.32 -9.94 -3.44
N SER A 57 -17.51 -8.92 -3.11
CA SER A 57 -17.54 -7.61 -3.76
C SER A 57 -16.54 -7.49 -4.89
N PHE A 58 -15.39 -8.16 -4.77
CA PHE A 58 -14.30 -8.07 -5.74
C PHE A 58 -13.54 -9.40 -5.84
N ALA A 59 -13.82 -10.19 -6.87
CA ALA A 59 -13.08 -11.43 -7.11
C ALA A 59 -11.58 -11.16 -7.36
N PRO A 60 -10.69 -12.11 -7.04
CA PRO A 60 -9.27 -11.98 -7.33
C PRO A 60 -9.02 -11.59 -8.79
N MET A 61 -8.02 -10.74 -9.01
CA MET A 61 -7.61 -10.36 -10.36
C MET A 61 -6.99 -11.57 -11.05
N ALA A 62 -7.47 -11.89 -12.25
CA ALA A 62 -6.90 -12.97 -13.07
C ALA A 62 -5.60 -12.53 -13.75
N LYS A 63 -5.50 -11.24 -14.04
CA LYS A 63 -4.30 -10.59 -14.62
C LYS A 63 -4.22 -9.21 -14.03
N GLY A 64 -3.12 -8.84 -13.40
CA GLY A 64 -2.83 -7.51 -12.93
C GLY A 64 -4.02 -6.64 -12.54
N GLY A 65 -3.83 -5.35 -12.45
CA GLY A 65 -4.85 -4.37 -12.10
C GLY A 65 -4.26 -3.10 -11.57
N SER A 66 -5.10 -2.24 -11.00
CA SER A 66 -4.67 -1.01 -10.34
C SER A 66 -5.24 -0.91 -8.94
N ILE A 67 -4.45 -0.34 -8.03
CA ILE A 67 -4.92 0.11 -6.72
C ILE A 67 -4.51 1.56 -6.53
N ARG A 68 -5.42 2.37 -5.98
CA ARG A 68 -5.10 3.72 -5.54
C ARG A 68 -5.64 3.97 -4.15
N GLY A 69 -5.02 4.92 -3.43
CA GLY A 69 -5.47 5.33 -2.12
C GLY A 69 -4.63 6.46 -1.57
N VAL A 70 -5.22 7.20 -0.65
CA VAL A 70 -4.54 8.23 0.12
C VAL A 70 -4.03 7.61 1.40
N VAL A 71 -2.74 7.73 1.64
CA VAL A 71 -2.05 7.12 2.77
C VAL A 71 -1.32 8.18 3.59
N GLN A 72 -1.26 7.96 4.90
CA GLN A 72 -0.44 8.78 5.80
C GLN A 72 0.18 7.88 6.87
N ARG A 73 1.44 8.10 7.14
CA ARG A 73 2.07 7.63 8.37
C ARG A 73 1.79 8.64 9.48
N GLY A 74 1.14 8.21 10.54
CA GLY A 74 0.74 9.07 11.63
C GLY A 74 1.92 9.68 12.40
N PRO A 75 1.68 10.75 13.15
CA PRO A 75 2.68 11.36 14.00
C PRO A 75 3.13 10.40 15.10
N GLY A 76 4.41 10.41 15.43
CA GLY A 76 5.01 9.58 16.48
C GLY A 76 6.50 9.40 16.21
N GLY A 77 7.36 9.84 17.11
CA GLY A 77 8.80 9.97 16.91
C GLY A 77 9.57 8.67 16.66
N GLY A 78 10.63 8.76 15.89
CA GLY A 78 11.62 7.73 15.59
C GLY A 78 11.43 6.99 14.28
N PRO A 79 12.49 6.37 13.75
CA PRO A 79 12.55 5.81 12.41
C PRO A 79 11.87 4.45 12.26
N THR A 80 11.41 3.82 13.32
CA THR A 80 10.85 2.46 13.27
C THR A 80 9.36 2.45 13.49
N GLY A 81 8.59 1.74 12.65
CA GLY A 81 7.32 1.40 13.08
C GLY A 81 6.13 1.19 12.22
N PHE A 82 5.45 2.08 11.63
CA PHE A 82 4.11 1.91 11.08
C PHE A 82 4.05 2.42 9.65
N SER A 83 4.46 1.58 8.71
CA SER A 83 4.54 1.95 7.30
C SER A 83 3.27 1.56 6.56
N PRO A 84 2.46 2.52 6.11
CA PRO A 84 1.26 2.23 5.34
C PRO A 84 1.62 1.78 3.93
N PHE A 85 0.86 0.80 3.42
CA PHE A 85 1.01 0.31 2.05
C PHE A 85 -0.32 -0.09 1.42
N LEU A 86 -0.37 0.06 0.10
CA LEU A 86 -1.32 -0.57 -0.80
C LEU A 86 -0.67 -1.82 -1.37
N PHE A 87 -1.42 -2.86 -1.71
CA PHE A 87 -0.85 -4.04 -2.35
C PHE A 87 -1.74 -4.63 -3.43
N LEU A 88 -1.09 -5.29 -4.39
CA LEU A 88 -1.74 -6.03 -5.47
C LEU A 88 -1.09 -7.40 -5.66
N CYS A 89 -1.84 -8.30 -6.29
CA CYS A 89 -1.40 -9.65 -6.66
C CYS A 89 -0.93 -10.49 -5.47
N CYS A 90 -1.60 -10.32 -4.30
CA CYS A 90 -1.38 -11.21 -3.16
C CYS A 90 -1.80 -12.63 -3.53
N GLN A 91 -0.87 -13.58 -3.45
CA GLN A 91 -1.01 -14.92 -4.01
C GLN A 91 -1.90 -15.85 -3.18
N GLY A 92 -2.23 -15.48 -1.95
CA GLY A 92 -3.01 -16.32 -1.07
C GLY A 92 -3.92 -15.53 -0.14
N ASN A 93 -4.20 -16.08 1.04
CA ASN A 93 -5.13 -15.54 2.03
C ASN A 93 -4.43 -15.14 3.34
N SER A 94 -3.11 -15.20 3.39
CA SER A 94 -2.30 -14.90 4.56
C SER A 94 -1.43 -13.67 4.34
N VAL A 95 -1.10 -12.96 5.42
CA VAL A 95 -0.09 -11.89 5.40
C VAL A 95 1.32 -12.41 5.08
N ASN A 96 1.55 -13.71 5.17
CA ASN A 96 2.81 -14.35 4.77
C ASN A 96 2.94 -14.54 3.25
N ASP A 97 1.85 -14.34 2.51
CA ASP A 97 1.87 -14.47 1.05
C ASP A 97 2.50 -13.24 0.38
N SER A 98 3.14 -13.50 -0.76
CA SER A 98 3.82 -12.47 -1.53
C SER A 98 2.84 -11.59 -2.31
N ALA A 99 3.16 -10.29 -2.41
CA ALA A 99 2.44 -9.27 -3.16
C ALA A 99 3.41 -8.21 -3.70
N TYR A 100 2.91 -7.32 -4.57
CA TYR A 100 3.54 -6.02 -4.84
C TYR A 100 2.98 -5.01 -3.85
N LEU A 101 3.83 -4.38 -3.07
CA LEU A 101 3.47 -3.41 -2.03
C LEU A 101 3.98 -2.02 -2.43
N LEU A 102 3.10 -1.03 -2.43
CA LEU A 102 3.41 0.38 -2.66
C LEU A 102 3.00 1.21 -1.45
N GLY A 103 3.89 2.01 -0.90
CA GLY A 103 3.53 2.90 0.21
C GLY A 103 4.71 3.71 0.73
N LEU A 104 4.67 4.06 2.01
CA LEU A 104 5.69 4.87 2.65
C LEU A 104 6.67 3.99 3.42
N SER A 105 7.97 4.19 3.18
CA SER A 105 9.04 3.45 3.87
C SER A 105 9.10 3.75 5.37
N ASP A 106 9.83 2.91 6.08
CA ASP A 106 10.08 3.05 7.52
C ASP A 106 11.18 4.10 7.86
N ASP A 107 11.75 4.75 6.86
CA ASP A 107 12.74 5.81 7.05
C ASP A 107 12.14 7.08 7.67
N ASP A 108 13.01 7.95 8.20
CA ASP A 108 12.65 9.31 8.58
C ASP A 108 13.67 10.29 7.99
N PRO A 109 13.31 11.12 7.01
CA PRO A 109 11.99 11.22 6.35
C PRO A 109 11.68 10.03 5.44
N HIS A 110 10.36 9.71 5.28
CA HIS A 110 9.95 8.55 4.46
C HIS A 110 10.16 8.78 2.97
N ARG A 111 10.25 7.66 2.26
CA ARG A 111 10.18 7.62 0.78
C ARG A 111 8.97 6.82 0.33
N ILE A 112 8.47 7.08 -0.86
CA ILE A 112 7.58 6.15 -1.54
C ILE A 112 8.44 4.97 -2.00
N VAL A 113 7.99 3.75 -1.71
CA VAL A 113 8.70 2.51 -2.06
C VAL A 113 7.74 1.54 -2.74
N LEU A 114 8.24 0.88 -3.77
CA LEU A 114 7.62 -0.30 -4.37
C LEU A 114 8.47 -1.51 -3.99
N ARG A 115 7.82 -2.53 -3.41
CA ARG A 115 8.47 -3.75 -2.95
C ARG A 115 7.73 -4.98 -3.46
N LYS A 116 8.47 -6.09 -3.68
CA LYS A 116 7.93 -7.42 -3.90
C LYS A 116 8.29 -8.32 -2.71
N GLY A 117 7.32 -9.03 -2.16
CA GLY A 117 7.54 -9.97 -1.08
C GLY A 117 6.34 -10.15 -0.16
N ALA A 118 6.52 -10.86 0.93
CA ALA A 118 5.46 -11.15 1.88
C ALA A 118 4.86 -9.86 2.49
N VAL A 119 3.53 -9.84 2.61
CA VAL A 119 2.79 -8.71 3.18
C VAL A 119 3.21 -8.46 4.63
N THR A 120 3.46 -9.53 5.40
CA THR A 120 3.87 -9.44 6.82
C THR A 120 5.17 -8.66 7.05
N VAL A 121 6.07 -8.64 6.05
CA VAL A 121 7.30 -7.85 6.13
C VAL A 121 7.02 -6.34 5.94
N GLY A 122 5.89 -6.01 5.30
CA GLY A 122 5.49 -4.63 5.02
C GLY A 122 6.50 -3.90 4.17
N LEU A 123 6.68 -2.60 4.45
CA LEU A 123 7.67 -1.76 3.80
C LEU A 123 8.81 -1.46 4.78
N PRO A 124 9.99 -2.05 4.56
CA PRO A 124 11.19 -1.71 5.32
C PRO A 124 11.66 -0.29 4.95
N ASN A 125 12.89 0.06 5.38
CA ASN A 125 13.54 1.25 4.86
C ASN A 125 13.68 1.19 3.32
N ALA A 126 13.93 2.33 2.69
CA ALA A 126 13.96 2.45 1.22
C ALA A 126 15.10 1.66 0.54
N ASP A 127 16.03 1.13 1.29
CA ASP A 127 17.13 0.26 0.85
C ASP A 127 16.98 -1.18 1.36
N GLY A 128 15.80 -1.52 1.89
CA GLY A 128 15.51 -2.83 2.46
C GLY A 128 15.33 -3.94 1.43
N PRO A 129 15.28 -5.19 1.89
CA PRO A 129 15.18 -6.35 1.00
C PRO A 129 13.86 -6.36 0.23
N GLY A 130 13.95 -6.73 -1.06
CA GLY A 130 12.80 -6.81 -1.96
C GLY A 130 12.30 -5.46 -2.49
N VAL A 131 12.92 -4.33 -2.13
CA VAL A 131 12.62 -3.03 -2.73
C VAL A 131 13.05 -3.04 -4.19
N LEU A 132 12.10 -2.71 -5.07
CA LEU A 132 12.26 -2.66 -6.53
C LEU A 132 12.53 -1.22 -6.98
N LEU A 133 11.77 -0.26 -6.44
CA LEU A 133 11.86 1.16 -6.75
C LEU A 133 11.69 2.00 -5.49
N LYS A 134 12.33 3.17 -5.47
CA LYS A 134 12.13 4.19 -4.43
C LYS A 134 12.07 5.59 -5.03
N SER A 135 11.30 6.49 -4.40
CA SER A 135 11.21 7.88 -4.84
C SER A 135 12.52 8.63 -4.63
N ALA A 136 12.81 9.58 -5.52
CA ALA A 136 13.89 10.54 -5.32
C ALA A 136 13.61 11.50 -4.15
N ALA A 137 12.37 11.97 -4.04
CA ALA A 137 11.92 12.82 -2.94
C ALA A 137 11.58 12.03 -1.68
N SER A 138 11.72 12.67 -0.54
CA SER A 138 11.25 12.18 0.76
C SER A 138 10.12 13.07 1.29
N PHE A 139 9.36 12.53 2.23
CA PHE A 139 8.16 13.14 2.80
C PHE A 139 8.29 13.21 4.32
N ALA A 140 7.85 14.31 4.91
CA ALA A 140 7.78 14.44 6.36
C ALA A 140 6.68 13.54 6.95
N GLN A 141 6.81 13.21 8.24
CA GLN A 141 5.74 12.53 8.97
C GLN A 141 4.44 13.32 8.90
N ALA A 142 3.32 12.62 9.02
CA ALA A 142 1.97 13.18 8.92
C ALA A 142 1.63 13.85 7.56
N THR A 143 2.44 13.61 6.53
CA THR A 143 2.10 14.02 5.17
C THR A 143 1.14 13.02 4.53
N TRP A 144 0.02 13.50 4.00
CA TRP A 144 -0.86 12.72 3.17
C TRP A 144 -0.28 12.57 1.76
N VAL A 145 -0.25 11.35 1.25
CA VAL A 145 0.23 11.04 -0.11
C VAL A 145 -0.83 10.23 -0.83
N HIS A 146 -1.22 10.67 -2.03
CA HIS A 146 -2.17 9.94 -2.88
C HIS A 146 -1.40 9.13 -3.91
N LEU A 147 -1.46 7.81 -3.78
CA LEU A 147 -0.66 6.87 -4.55
C LEU A 147 -1.53 6.00 -5.46
N ARG A 148 -0.95 5.56 -6.57
CA ARG A 148 -1.51 4.55 -7.46
C ARG A 148 -0.41 3.60 -7.91
N LEU A 149 -0.70 2.30 -7.84
CA LEU A 149 0.08 1.21 -8.43
C LEU A 149 -0.70 0.59 -9.57
N ASP A 150 -0.09 0.52 -10.73
CA ASP A 150 -0.57 -0.27 -11.86
C ASP A 150 0.32 -1.51 -12.02
N VAL A 151 -0.31 -2.67 -12.08
CA VAL A 151 0.30 -3.97 -12.38
C VAL A 151 -0.24 -4.42 -13.73
N ILE A 152 0.59 -4.40 -14.75
CA ILE A 152 0.22 -4.70 -16.13
C ILE A 152 0.92 -6.00 -16.54
N VAL A 153 0.13 -7.01 -16.89
CA VAL A 153 0.66 -8.30 -17.33
C VAL A 153 0.71 -8.33 -18.85
N ASN A 154 1.91 -8.51 -19.38
CA ASN A 154 2.15 -8.64 -20.82
C ASN A 154 1.77 -10.02 -21.36
N THR A 155 1.71 -10.17 -22.67
CA THR A 155 1.35 -11.43 -23.33
C THR A 155 2.36 -12.56 -23.11
N ASN A 156 3.62 -12.21 -22.84
CA ASN A 156 4.71 -13.16 -22.51
C ASN A 156 4.79 -13.53 -21.03
N GLY A 157 3.94 -12.93 -20.17
CA GLY A 157 3.90 -13.18 -18.74
C GLY A 157 4.74 -12.24 -17.87
N ASP A 158 5.48 -11.30 -18.48
CA ASP A 158 6.18 -10.27 -17.72
C ASP A 158 5.17 -9.30 -17.07
N VAL A 159 5.56 -8.71 -15.97
CA VAL A 159 4.78 -7.73 -15.24
C VAL A 159 5.46 -6.37 -15.29
N VAL A 160 4.75 -5.38 -15.82
CA VAL A 160 5.18 -3.99 -15.81
C VAL A 160 4.51 -3.28 -14.64
N LEU A 161 5.31 -2.74 -13.74
CA LEU A 161 4.87 -2.01 -12.54
C LEU A 161 5.07 -0.51 -12.77
N LYS A 162 3.99 0.27 -12.64
CA LYS A 162 4.02 1.72 -12.76
C LYS A 162 3.49 2.36 -11.49
N VAL A 163 4.20 3.38 -11.01
CA VAL A 163 3.86 4.09 -9.79
C VAL A 163 3.57 5.55 -10.07
N PHE A 164 2.42 6.01 -9.59
CA PHE A 164 1.98 7.38 -9.76
C PHE A 164 1.63 8.01 -8.42
N GLN A 165 1.74 9.32 -8.38
CA GLN A 165 1.20 10.17 -7.31
C GLN A 165 0.28 11.24 -7.89
N ASN A 166 -0.67 11.70 -7.07
CA ASN A 166 -1.50 12.86 -7.35
C ASN A 166 -1.16 13.96 -6.35
N ASP A 167 -1.04 15.19 -6.80
CA ASP A 167 -0.84 16.35 -5.93
C ASP A 167 -2.15 16.70 -5.21
N LEU A 168 -2.24 16.35 -3.94
CA LEU A 168 -3.40 16.65 -3.10
C LEU A 168 -3.56 18.14 -2.79
N ALA A 169 -2.50 18.94 -2.90
CA ALA A 169 -2.59 20.38 -2.71
C ALA A 169 -3.22 21.07 -3.93
N ALA A 170 -2.95 20.54 -5.13
CA ALA A 170 -3.50 21.06 -6.38
C ALA A 170 -4.89 20.48 -6.71
N HIS A 171 -5.18 19.23 -6.26
CA HIS A 171 -6.39 18.49 -6.63
C HIS A 171 -7.14 18.01 -5.37
N ALA A 172 -8.35 18.54 -5.17
CA ALA A 172 -9.23 18.01 -4.14
C ALA A 172 -9.66 16.58 -4.48
N LEU A 173 -9.73 15.68 -3.47
CA LEU A 173 -10.32 14.36 -3.64
C LEU A 173 -11.79 14.50 -4.07
N GLY A 174 -12.22 13.66 -5.01
CA GLY A 174 -13.56 13.77 -5.63
C GLY A 174 -13.56 14.46 -6.98
N THR A 175 -12.51 15.20 -7.35
CA THR A 175 -12.23 15.56 -8.74
C THR A 175 -11.36 14.47 -9.40
N PRO A 176 -11.39 14.33 -10.74
CA PRO A 176 -10.47 13.41 -11.40
C PRO A 176 -9.02 13.74 -11.02
N PRO A 177 -8.25 12.77 -10.46
CA PRO A 177 -6.88 13.02 -10.09
C PRO A 177 -5.98 13.17 -11.32
N ASP A 178 -5.02 14.10 -11.23
CA ASP A 178 -3.95 14.23 -12.22
C ASP A 178 -2.76 13.35 -11.80
N TRP A 179 -2.71 12.16 -12.37
CA TRP A 179 -1.70 11.16 -12.04
C TRP A 179 -0.37 11.44 -12.73
N GLN A 180 0.63 11.81 -11.95
CA GLN A 180 2.00 12.01 -12.41
C GLN A 180 2.89 10.84 -11.97
N PRO A 181 3.82 10.37 -12.83
CA PRO A 181 4.82 9.39 -12.41
C PRO A 181 5.61 9.88 -11.19
N VAL A 182 5.85 9.01 -10.22
CA VAL A 182 6.68 9.36 -9.06
C VAL A 182 8.13 9.53 -9.52
N SER A 183 8.75 10.66 -9.18
CA SER A 183 10.14 10.91 -9.52
C SER A 183 11.08 9.84 -8.95
N GLY A 184 11.88 9.23 -9.81
CA GLY A 184 12.74 8.10 -9.47
C GLY A 184 12.09 6.72 -9.56
N MET A 185 10.78 6.65 -9.86
CA MET A 185 10.01 5.38 -9.90
C MET A 185 9.23 5.26 -11.22
N VAL A 186 9.89 5.43 -12.35
CA VAL A 186 9.19 5.54 -13.64
C VAL A 186 8.50 4.23 -14.04
N GLU A 187 9.23 3.14 -14.02
CA GLU A 187 8.73 1.81 -14.41
C GLU A 187 9.68 0.73 -13.90
N PHE A 188 9.15 -0.42 -13.53
CA PHE A 188 9.92 -1.62 -13.24
C PHE A 188 9.33 -2.81 -14.01
N ILE A 189 10.18 -3.60 -14.66
CA ILE A 189 9.78 -4.83 -15.35
C ILE A 189 10.20 -6.01 -14.48
N ASP A 190 9.21 -6.72 -13.97
CA ASP A 190 9.37 -8.01 -13.30
C ASP A 190 9.19 -9.10 -14.35
N ASP A 191 10.30 -9.62 -14.87
CA ASP A 191 10.30 -10.57 -15.98
C ASP A 191 9.99 -12.00 -15.54
N HIS A 192 9.50 -12.82 -16.47
CA HIS A 192 9.13 -14.22 -16.22
C HIS A 192 10.32 -15.13 -15.86
N LEU A 193 11.55 -14.66 -15.99
CA LEU A 193 12.75 -15.35 -15.58
C LEU A 193 13.13 -15.05 -14.13
N GLY A 194 12.49 -14.05 -13.51
CA GLY A 194 12.81 -13.60 -12.17
C GLY A 194 14.11 -12.81 -12.06
N ILE A 195 14.70 -12.39 -13.19
CA ILE A 195 16.02 -11.73 -13.23
C ILE A 195 15.99 -10.41 -12.45
N ASN A 196 14.93 -9.63 -12.64
CA ASN A 196 14.84 -8.28 -12.07
C ASN A 196 14.37 -8.28 -10.60
N SER A 197 13.68 -9.31 -10.15
CA SER A 197 13.10 -9.37 -8.80
C SER A 197 13.50 -10.60 -7.98
N GLY A 198 14.33 -11.46 -8.54
CA GLY A 198 14.81 -12.69 -7.88
C GLY A 198 13.75 -13.78 -7.70
N SER A 199 12.52 -13.56 -8.20
CA SER A 199 11.41 -14.53 -8.13
C SER A 199 10.46 -14.34 -9.29
N GLN A 200 9.62 -15.33 -9.57
CA GLN A 200 8.63 -15.26 -10.65
C GLN A 200 7.67 -14.07 -10.49
N PRO A 201 7.23 -13.43 -11.59
CA PRO A 201 6.26 -12.34 -11.56
C PRO A 201 4.93 -12.76 -10.90
N LEU A 202 4.32 -11.84 -10.18
CA LEU A 202 3.00 -12.02 -9.57
C LEU A 202 1.94 -11.46 -10.51
N THR A 203 1.37 -12.32 -11.35
CA THR A 203 0.47 -11.90 -12.45
C THR A 203 -1.00 -11.78 -12.05
N SER A 204 -1.39 -12.37 -10.91
CA SER A 204 -2.77 -12.47 -10.45
C SER A 204 -2.86 -12.40 -8.93
N GLY A 205 -4.04 -12.39 -8.37
CA GLY A 205 -4.25 -12.45 -6.93
C GLY A 205 -5.17 -11.36 -6.38
N ARG A 206 -5.12 -11.16 -5.08
CA ARG A 206 -5.96 -10.21 -4.34
C ARG A 206 -5.26 -8.87 -4.19
N GLY A 207 -6.04 -7.83 -3.96
CA GLY A 207 -5.54 -6.49 -3.66
C GLY A 207 -6.13 -5.94 -2.37
N GLY A 208 -5.42 -5.02 -1.74
CA GLY A 208 -5.82 -4.42 -0.49
C GLY A 208 -4.83 -3.38 0.04
N PHE A 209 -4.92 -3.12 1.33
CA PHE A 209 -4.08 -2.14 2.01
C PHE A 209 -3.81 -2.56 3.45
N GLY A 210 -2.73 -2.06 4.03
CA GLY A 210 -2.34 -2.41 5.38
C GLY A 210 -1.12 -1.63 5.85
N CYS A 211 -0.62 -2.01 6.99
CA CYS A 211 0.59 -1.43 7.55
C CYS A 211 1.49 -2.49 8.18
N SER A 212 2.79 -2.24 8.14
CA SER A 212 3.74 -2.95 8.99
C SER A 212 3.66 -2.43 10.43
N VAL A 213 3.85 -3.32 11.39
CA VAL A 213 3.76 -3.04 12.82
C VAL A 213 5.09 -3.35 13.47
N LYS A 214 5.66 -2.41 14.20
CA LYS A 214 6.89 -2.60 15.00
C LYS A 214 6.84 -1.89 16.36
N ASP A 215 5.86 -1.00 16.59
CA ASP A 215 5.78 -0.16 17.78
C ASP A 215 4.32 0.01 18.21
N VAL A 216 4.07 0.01 19.53
CA VAL A 216 2.74 0.11 20.14
C VAL A 216 2.10 1.50 20.09
N THR A 217 2.84 2.53 19.73
CA THR A 217 2.36 3.92 19.85
C THR A 217 1.96 4.59 18.56
N ARG A 218 1.98 3.86 17.44
CA ARG A 218 1.90 4.47 16.10
C ARG A 218 0.65 4.08 15.35
N ARG A 219 0.32 4.93 14.37
CA ARG A 219 -0.87 4.80 13.54
C ARG A 219 -0.53 5.00 12.07
N SER A 220 -1.22 4.27 11.22
CA SER A 220 -1.29 4.52 9.78
C SER A 220 -2.72 4.80 9.38
N PHE A 221 -2.91 5.70 8.43
CA PHE A 221 -4.23 6.14 8.00
C PHE A 221 -4.40 5.98 6.51
N PHE A 222 -5.64 5.63 6.11
CA PHE A 222 -6.02 5.42 4.72
C PHE A 222 -7.36 6.07 4.44
N ASP A 223 -7.47 6.67 3.26
CA ASP A 223 -8.70 7.20 2.71
C ASP A 223 -8.78 6.89 1.21
N HIS A 224 -9.98 6.86 0.65
CA HIS A 224 -10.23 6.69 -0.79
C HIS A 224 -9.49 5.50 -1.43
N VAL A 225 -9.46 4.33 -0.73
CA VAL A 225 -8.84 3.13 -1.31
C VAL A 225 -9.78 2.49 -2.32
N GLU A 226 -9.29 2.30 -3.54
CA GLU A 226 -10.05 1.75 -4.67
C GLU A 226 -9.23 0.76 -5.48
N LEU A 227 -9.90 -0.28 -5.96
CA LEU A 227 -9.32 -1.34 -6.79
C LEU A 227 -9.96 -1.34 -8.17
N PHE A 228 -9.14 -1.58 -9.19
CA PHE A 228 -9.56 -1.69 -10.59
C PHE A 228 -8.93 -2.94 -11.21
N ARG A 229 -9.69 -3.68 -11.99
CA ARG A 229 -9.17 -4.79 -12.78
C ARG A 229 -8.52 -4.26 -14.06
N GLN A 230 -7.49 -4.93 -14.53
CA GLN A 230 -7.03 -4.78 -15.90
C GLN A 230 -8.12 -5.37 -16.82
N VAL A 231 -8.56 -4.58 -17.78
CA VAL A 231 -9.56 -4.98 -18.79
C VAL A 231 -8.87 -5.62 -19.98
#